data_0395db165a732a66a2e023e7dccf77cc
#
_entry.id   0395db165a732a66a2e023e7dccf77cc
#
_cell.length_a   1.000
_cell.length_b   1.000
_cell.length_c   1.000
_cell.angle_alpha   90.00
_cell.angle_beta   90.00
_cell.angle_gamma   90.00
#
_symmetry.space_group_name_H-M   'P 1'
#
loop_
_entity.id
_entity.type
_entity.pdbx_description
1 polymer ?
#
loop_
_entity_poly.entity_id
_entity_poly.type
_entity_poly.pdbx_seq_one_letter_code
_entity_poly.pdbx_strand_id
1 'polypeptide(L)'
;MTDRRLIEAGFPCHQVGAETQRERGASSALPPLYFLHVWWARRPLTPSRAAIAASLLPEDTDAEAFVRMLGIEKKVVELPGGQWVMIGKLAERLEKQGGMEALKVDAVVTRAFDKEQLRRAKKRGIIATLKAYSPELANHPVVVRWEQESQPLGQIHEGEYLSIKRVMGDPAHTNERIEFKKRPDVRSALGKELSWDPEDLYGYGRAYQNDHSTVPSGLTVLDPTAGGGSIPFEALRLGHNVIANELNPVASVILFATLDYPAKYGEELHSDISHFGRKLVEKVHAYIQDYHPFGITLCQSEKQRLDEHLAENADFIAQFNKEEIADYLYCRQVTCPSCKAKTPLLNTCWLSKQAKDPWGVKIETSGSGASARYRFETYQAKNGLGPRGENLEHGTVKRGIGQCVHCQQAIPGDEIKMQARGESQYGQWQDELYAVVAIRHQPKLDRQGNVQRFASGPRRGEIKTEKISFFRPPNQHDQDALAAASDTLQANWARFDDQGLIPTEKFPQGNDMRPVTYGVDQWYKLFNDRQLLGHLTAMETLKQLKPQILRELGDERGRAVITYLQFAIDK
;
A
#
# COMPACT_ATOMS: atom_id res chain seq x y z
N MET A 1 30.45 -37.47 -15.45
CA MET A 1 29.55 -36.54 -14.76
C MET A 1 28.57 -36.06 -15.79
N THR A 2 27.31 -36.23 -15.57
CA THR A 2 26.26 -35.71 -16.44
C THR A 2 26.35 -34.18 -16.38
N ASP A 3 26.33 -33.49 -17.53
CA ASP A 3 26.32 -32.02 -17.60
C ASP A 3 24.91 -31.44 -17.31
N ARG A 4 24.13 -32.19 -16.51
CA ARG A 4 22.79 -31.80 -16.12
C ARG A 4 22.81 -30.77 -15.00
N ARG A 5 21.89 -29.84 -15.07
CA ARG A 5 21.74 -28.74 -14.11
C ARG A 5 20.57 -28.98 -13.16
N LEU A 6 20.61 -28.32 -12.02
CA LEU A 6 19.55 -28.41 -11.00
C LEU A 6 18.16 -28.08 -11.58
N ILE A 7 18.06 -27.16 -12.53
CA ILE A 7 16.80 -26.81 -13.19
C ILE A 7 16.20 -27.96 -14.00
N GLU A 8 17.02 -28.92 -14.45
CA GLU A 8 16.60 -30.08 -15.27
C GLU A 8 16.25 -31.29 -14.39
N ALA A 9 16.75 -31.34 -13.15
CA ALA A 9 16.49 -32.44 -12.22
C ALA A 9 16.69 -31.97 -10.78
N GLY A 10 15.74 -32.32 -9.90
CA GLY A 10 15.83 -31.99 -8.47
C GLY A 10 15.42 -30.54 -8.09
N PHE A 11 14.97 -29.73 -9.04
CA PHE A 11 14.54 -28.36 -8.75
C PHE A 11 13.36 -28.34 -7.77
N PRO A 12 13.47 -27.58 -6.64
CA PRO A 12 12.43 -27.58 -5.59
C PRO A 12 11.20 -26.75 -5.98
N CYS A 13 10.49 -27.16 -7.04
CA CYS A 13 9.34 -26.47 -7.63
C CYS A 13 8.28 -26.09 -6.61
N HIS A 14 8.04 -26.98 -5.63
CA HIS A 14 6.98 -26.78 -4.63
C HIS A 14 7.27 -25.56 -3.74
N GLN A 15 8.47 -25.46 -3.20
CA GLN A 15 8.87 -24.35 -2.31
C GLN A 15 9.02 -23.04 -3.08
N VAL A 16 9.66 -23.06 -4.25
CA VAL A 16 9.81 -21.88 -5.11
C VAL A 16 8.45 -21.38 -5.60
N GLY A 17 7.56 -22.29 -6.00
CA GLY A 17 6.20 -21.95 -6.42
C GLY A 17 5.36 -21.34 -5.30
N ALA A 18 5.42 -21.92 -4.09
CA ALA A 18 4.71 -21.42 -2.93
C ALA A 18 5.20 -20.02 -2.51
N GLU A 19 6.53 -19.78 -2.53
CA GLU A 19 7.08 -18.46 -2.25
C GLU A 19 6.71 -17.44 -3.33
N THR A 20 6.66 -17.86 -4.59
CA THR A 20 6.18 -17.02 -5.71
C THR A 20 4.73 -16.56 -5.49
N GLN A 21 3.85 -17.47 -5.04
CA GLN A 21 2.46 -17.12 -4.73
C GLN A 21 2.40 -16.11 -3.57
N ARG A 22 3.20 -16.32 -2.53
CA ARG A 22 3.30 -15.41 -1.39
C ARG A 22 3.81 -14.03 -1.81
N GLU A 23 4.85 -13.97 -2.64
CA GLU A 23 5.41 -12.72 -3.19
C GLU A 23 4.35 -11.91 -3.95
N ARG A 24 3.49 -12.58 -4.73
CA ARG A 24 2.43 -11.93 -5.50
C ARG A 24 1.21 -11.53 -4.67
N GLY A 25 0.91 -12.28 -3.62
CA GLY A 25 -0.31 -12.12 -2.83
C GLY A 25 -0.22 -11.13 -1.67
N ALA A 26 0.97 -10.82 -1.19
CA ALA A 26 1.19 -9.99 -0.01
C ALA A 26 1.84 -8.66 -0.35
N SER A 27 1.09 -7.56 -0.28
CA SER A 27 1.62 -6.22 -0.55
C SER A 27 2.83 -5.85 0.34
N SER A 28 2.86 -6.33 1.57
CA SER A 28 3.98 -6.14 2.51
C SER A 28 5.24 -6.95 2.17
N ALA A 29 5.15 -7.92 1.26
CA ALA A 29 6.25 -8.78 0.83
C ALA A 29 6.79 -8.40 -0.55
N LEU A 30 6.23 -7.38 -1.20
CA LEU A 30 6.71 -6.91 -2.50
C LEU A 30 8.08 -6.23 -2.36
N PRO A 31 9.04 -6.52 -3.25
CA PRO A 31 10.33 -5.85 -3.25
C PRO A 31 10.21 -4.36 -3.56
N PRO A 32 11.14 -3.52 -3.06
CA PRO A 32 11.10 -2.07 -3.27
C PRO A 32 10.99 -1.65 -4.73
N LEU A 33 11.62 -2.39 -5.65
CA LEU A 33 11.57 -2.07 -7.09
C LEU A 33 10.16 -2.12 -7.69
N TYR A 34 9.21 -2.85 -7.06
CA TYR A 34 7.81 -2.85 -7.48
C TYR A 34 7.13 -1.49 -7.24
N PHE A 35 7.63 -0.73 -6.28
CA PHE A 35 7.08 0.59 -5.93
C PHE A 35 7.72 1.73 -6.72
N LEU A 36 8.76 1.48 -7.51
CA LEU A 36 9.41 2.52 -8.30
C LEU A 36 8.47 3.00 -9.42
N HIS A 37 7.99 2.09 -10.23
CA HIS A 37 6.99 2.35 -11.26
C HIS A 37 6.17 1.09 -11.52
N VAL A 38 4.86 1.23 -11.76
CA VAL A 38 3.98 0.08 -12.01
C VAL A 38 4.24 -0.48 -13.41
N TRP A 39 4.54 -1.79 -13.47
CA TRP A 39 4.63 -2.53 -14.72
C TRP A 39 3.76 -3.78 -14.62
N TRP A 40 2.69 -3.87 -15.39
CA TRP A 40 1.65 -4.92 -15.27
C TRP A 40 2.14 -6.33 -15.54
N ALA A 41 3.19 -6.50 -16.37
CA ALA A 41 3.74 -7.80 -16.74
C ALA A 41 4.99 -8.20 -15.91
N ARG A 42 5.26 -7.52 -14.77
CA ARG A 42 6.43 -7.80 -13.95
C ARG A 42 6.39 -9.22 -13.37
N ARG A 43 7.49 -9.95 -13.54
CA ARG A 43 7.66 -11.28 -12.98
C ARG A 43 8.14 -11.19 -11.52
N PRO A 44 7.76 -12.16 -10.66
CA PRO A 44 8.31 -12.24 -9.31
C PRO A 44 9.83 -12.44 -9.31
N LEU A 45 10.52 -11.92 -8.29
CA LEU A 45 11.97 -11.99 -8.19
C LEU A 45 12.47 -13.38 -7.77
N THR A 46 11.74 -14.03 -6.86
CA THR A 46 12.14 -15.36 -6.35
C THR A 46 12.27 -16.40 -7.46
N PRO A 47 11.28 -16.62 -8.35
CA PRO A 47 11.45 -17.59 -9.44
C PRO A 47 12.48 -17.15 -10.48
N SER A 48 12.66 -15.84 -10.71
CA SER A 48 13.69 -15.33 -11.61
C SER A 48 15.09 -15.69 -11.11
N ARG A 49 15.37 -15.44 -9.82
CA ARG A 49 16.62 -15.84 -9.18
C ARG A 49 16.80 -17.35 -9.17
N ALA A 50 15.77 -18.09 -8.79
CA ALA A 50 15.81 -19.54 -8.74
C ALA A 50 16.11 -20.15 -10.10
N ALA A 51 15.51 -19.64 -11.18
CA ALA A 51 15.76 -20.12 -12.53
C ALA A 51 17.21 -19.89 -12.98
N ILE A 52 17.75 -18.68 -12.75
CA ILE A 52 19.14 -18.36 -13.09
C ILE A 52 20.11 -19.25 -12.31
N ALA A 53 19.98 -19.28 -10.98
CA ALA A 53 20.90 -20.05 -10.14
C ALA A 53 20.83 -21.56 -10.45
N ALA A 54 19.62 -22.12 -10.61
CA ALA A 54 19.46 -23.53 -10.90
C ALA A 54 19.93 -23.93 -12.31
N SER A 55 19.98 -22.99 -13.26
CA SER A 55 20.57 -23.23 -14.58
C SER A 55 22.10 -23.31 -14.55
N LEU A 56 22.72 -22.86 -13.47
CA LEU A 56 24.18 -22.82 -13.32
C LEU A 56 24.71 -23.87 -12.34
N LEU A 57 23.89 -24.29 -11.39
CA LEU A 57 24.26 -25.29 -10.37
C LEU A 57 24.09 -26.72 -10.91
N PRO A 58 24.93 -27.68 -10.49
CA PRO A 58 24.82 -29.08 -10.88
C PRO A 58 23.56 -29.75 -10.29
N GLU A 59 23.12 -30.85 -10.93
CA GLU A 59 21.89 -31.59 -10.57
C GLU A 59 21.88 -32.14 -9.14
N ASP A 60 23.06 -32.45 -8.57
CA ASP A 60 23.26 -33.00 -7.23
C ASP A 60 23.32 -31.91 -6.12
N THR A 61 23.06 -30.65 -6.47
CA THR A 61 22.97 -29.56 -5.48
C THR A 61 21.90 -29.87 -4.44
N ASP A 62 22.25 -29.76 -3.14
CA ASP A 62 21.31 -29.93 -2.05
C ASP A 62 20.14 -28.95 -2.13
N ALA A 63 18.92 -29.49 -2.24
CA ALA A 63 17.71 -28.70 -2.43
C ALA A 63 17.40 -27.78 -1.22
N GLU A 64 17.74 -28.20 0.02
CA GLU A 64 17.58 -27.36 1.21
C GLU A 64 18.53 -26.18 1.19
N ALA A 65 19.81 -26.42 0.89
CA ALA A 65 20.82 -25.36 0.77
C ALA A 65 20.43 -24.37 -0.34
N PHE A 66 19.94 -24.87 -1.47
CA PHE A 66 19.45 -24.03 -2.57
C PHE A 66 18.27 -23.14 -2.14
N VAL A 67 17.25 -23.68 -1.48
CA VAL A 67 16.10 -22.92 -0.99
C VAL A 67 16.52 -21.87 0.04
N ARG A 68 17.46 -22.17 0.93
CA ARG A 68 18.03 -21.20 1.88
C ARG A 68 18.78 -20.07 1.16
N MET A 69 19.59 -20.40 0.15
CA MET A 69 20.28 -19.42 -0.69
C MET A 69 19.32 -18.45 -1.36
N LEU A 70 18.12 -18.89 -1.75
CA LEU A 70 17.06 -18.01 -2.27
C LEU A 70 16.47 -17.04 -1.23
N GLY A 71 16.91 -17.09 0.04
CA GLY A 71 16.39 -16.28 1.13
C GLY A 71 15.17 -16.89 1.82
N ILE A 72 14.80 -18.10 1.46
CA ILE A 72 13.69 -18.85 2.08
C ILE A 72 14.27 -19.58 3.30
N GLU A 73 14.64 -18.84 4.32
CA GLU A 73 15.26 -19.36 5.52
C GLU A 73 14.73 -18.73 6.80
N LYS A 74 14.90 -19.42 7.90
CA LYS A 74 14.59 -18.95 9.26
C LYS A 74 15.80 -19.10 10.15
N LYS A 75 15.96 -18.16 11.08
CA LYS A 75 16.88 -18.32 12.21
C LYS A 75 16.12 -18.90 13.40
N VAL A 76 16.61 -19.97 13.92
CA VAL A 76 16.03 -20.67 15.08
C VAL A 76 17.08 -20.84 16.16
N VAL A 77 16.62 -20.91 17.41
CA VAL A 77 17.45 -21.26 18.55
C VAL A 77 17.23 -22.75 18.83
N GLU A 78 18.29 -23.50 18.96
CA GLU A 78 18.24 -24.91 19.40
C GLU A 78 18.31 -24.97 20.92
N LEU A 79 17.33 -25.63 21.51
CA LEU A 79 17.25 -25.85 22.97
C LEU A 79 17.96 -27.17 23.37
N PRO A 80 18.36 -27.32 24.64
CA PRO A 80 18.73 -28.61 25.17
C PRO A 80 17.63 -29.63 24.90
N GLY A 81 17.94 -30.73 24.22
CA GLY A 81 16.95 -31.72 23.77
C GLY A 81 16.52 -31.56 22.30
N GLY A 82 17.14 -30.71 21.51
CA GLY A 82 16.97 -30.63 20.05
C GLY A 82 15.72 -29.92 19.55
N GLN A 83 14.94 -29.30 20.44
CA GLN A 83 13.78 -28.50 20.04
C GLN A 83 14.22 -27.14 19.49
N TRP A 84 13.50 -26.63 18.47
CA TRP A 84 13.78 -25.36 17.86
C TRP A 84 12.74 -24.30 18.22
N VAL A 85 13.21 -23.08 18.48
CA VAL A 85 12.37 -21.93 18.79
C VAL A 85 12.70 -20.80 17.83
N MET A 86 11.67 -20.20 17.20
CA MET A 86 11.83 -19.01 16.39
C MET A 86 12.12 -17.80 17.28
N ILE A 87 13.23 -17.10 16.99
CA ILE A 87 13.66 -15.95 17.78
C ILE A 87 13.09 -14.60 17.31
N GLY A 88 12.34 -14.55 16.22
CA GLY A 88 11.67 -13.33 15.73
C GLY A 88 12.53 -12.06 15.85
N LYS A 89 12.07 -11.09 16.65
CA LYS A 89 12.79 -9.82 16.88
C LYS A 89 14.13 -9.95 17.61
N LEU A 90 14.41 -11.10 18.25
CA LEU A 90 15.72 -11.37 18.82
C LEU A 90 16.78 -11.57 17.74
N ALA A 91 16.41 -12.11 16.58
CA ALA A 91 17.33 -12.25 15.45
C ALA A 91 17.87 -10.90 14.97
N GLU A 92 17.00 -9.88 14.84
CA GLU A 92 17.40 -8.52 14.48
C GLU A 92 18.37 -7.90 15.49
N ARG A 93 18.18 -8.21 16.77
CA ARG A 93 19.07 -7.72 17.84
C ARG A 93 20.43 -8.37 17.80
N LEU A 94 20.50 -9.65 17.45
CA LEU A 94 21.74 -10.41 17.30
C LEU A 94 22.56 -9.96 16.08
N GLU A 95 21.90 -9.66 14.97
CA GLU A 95 22.54 -9.11 13.76
C GLU A 95 23.19 -7.75 14.04
N LYS A 96 22.57 -6.91 14.85
CA LYS A 96 23.11 -5.62 15.29
C LYS A 96 24.29 -5.75 16.26
N GLN A 97 24.49 -6.91 16.91
CA GLN A 97 25.56 -7.17 17.85
C GLN A 97 26.77 -7.92 17.26
N GLY A 98 26.82 -8.10 15.93
CA GLY A 98 27.98 -8.65 15.25
C GLY A 98 28.02 -10.17 15.09
N GLY A 99 26.87 -10.79 14.76
CA GLY A 99 26.84 -12.14 14.17
C GLY A 99 27.29 -13.27 15.10
N MET A 100 26.74 -13.37 16.30
CA MET A 100 27.03 -14.49 17.18
C MET A 100 26.31 -15.76 16.73
N GLU A 101 27.04 -16.87 16.65
CA GLU A 101 26.49 -18.21 16.41
C GLU A 101 25.76 -18.78 17.62
N ALA A 102 25.83 -18.11 18.77
CA ALA A 102 25.22 -18.52 20.03
C ALA A 102 24.52 -17.35 20.73
N LEU A 103 23.38 -17.62 21.32
CA LEU A 103 22.56 -16.67 22.08
C LEU A 103 22.74 -16.90 23.58
N LYS A 104 23.26 -15.92 24.30
CA LYS A 104 23.32 -15.96 25.76
C LYS A 104 21.91 -15.77 26.34
N VAL A 105 21.51 -16.66 27.24
CA VAL A 105 20.23 -16.55 27.95
C VAL A 105 20.35 -15.43 29.01
N ASP A 106 19.63 -14.35 28.76
CA ASP A 106 19.43 -13.23 29.68
C ASP A 106 17.94 -13.03 29.97
N ALA A 107 17.59 -12.06 30.78
CA ALA A 107 16.21 -11.74 31.10
C ALA A 107 15.33 -11.37 29.88
N VAL A 108 15.90 -10.97 28.75
CA VAL A 108 15.17 -10.68 27.51
C VAL A 108 14.86 -11.96 26.75
N VAL A 109 15.83 -12.86 26.68
CA VAL A 109 15.69 -14.20 26.08
C VAL A 109 14.70 -15.02 26.88
N THR A 110 14.81 -15.03 28.21
CA THR A 110 13.86 -15.71 29.11
C THR A 110 12.43 -15.26 28.87
N ARG A 111 12.19 -13.95 28.83
CA ARG A 111 10.84 -13.40 28.53
C ARG A 111 10.32 -13.76 27.14
N ALA A 112 11.20 -13.87 26.14
CA ALA A 112 10.81 -14.28 24.80
C ALA A 112 10.46 -15.78 24.77
N PHE A 113 11.21 -16.57 25.52
CA PHE A 113 10.96 -18.00 25.72
C PHE A 113 9.61 -18.25 26.44
N ASP A 114 9.32 -17.53 27.53
CA ASP A 114 8.05 -17.63 28.24
C ASP A 114 6.85 -17.27 27.33
N LYS A 115 7.01 -16.25 26.49
CA LYS A 115 5.98 -15.90 25.48
C LYS A 115 5.75 -17.03 24.48
N GLU A 116 6.81 -17.71 24.05
CA GLU A 116 6.69 -18.83 23.13
C GLU A 116 6.04 -20.04 23.83
N GLN A 117 6.35 -20.31 25.08
CA GLN A 117 5.67 -21.34 25.88
C GLN A 117 4.16 -21.08 25.98
N LEU A 118 3.77 -19.83 26.28
CA LEU A 118 2.36 -19.42 26.30
C LEU A 118 1.70 -19.55 24.92
N ARG A 119 2.40 -19.20 23.85
CA ARG A 119 1.91 -19.35 22.48
C ARG A 119 1.65 -20.83 22.15
N ARG A 120 2.57 -21.71 22.51
CA ARG A 120 2.43 -23.17 22.32
C ARG A 120 1.29 -23.76 23.16
N ALA A 121 1.12 -23.31 24.41
CA ALA A 121 0.00 -23.70 25.24
C ALA A 121 -1.34 -23.28 24.64
N LYS A 122 -1.45 -22.03 24.14
CA LYS A 122 -2.64 -21.55 23.43
C LYS A 122 -2.91 -22.35 22.16
N LYS A 123 -1.87 -22.69 21.40
CA LYS A 123 -1.97 -23.52 20.19
C LYS A 123 -2.57 -24.89 20.51
N ARG A 124 -2.15 -25.54 21.59
CA ARG A 124 -2.74 -26.82 22.04
C ARG A 124 -4.24 -26.69 22.36
N GLY A 125 -4.65 -25.59 23.02
CA GLY A 125 -6.07 -25.33 23.29
C GLY A 125 -6.89 -25.22 22.01
N ILE A 126 -6.38 -24.50 21.01
CA ILE A 126 -7.03 -24.35 19.71
C ILE A 126 -7.11 -25.70 18.96
N ILE A 127 -6.04 -26.49 18.99
CA ILE A 127 -6.04 -27.83 18.40
C ILE A 127 -7.11 -28.71 19.07
N ALA A 128 -7.22 -28.65 20.39
CA ALA A 128 -8.25 -29.38 21.11
C ALA A 128 -9.67 -28.95 20.69
N THR A 129 -9.89 -27.64 20.49
CA THR A 129 -11.17 -27.12 19.98
C THR A 129 -11.49 -27.65 18.58
N LEU A 130 -10.51 -27.63 17.65
CA LEU A 130 -10.70 -28.17 16.30
C LEU A 130 -10.98 -29.68 16.30
N LYS A 131 -10.24 -30.43 17.11
CA LYS A 131 -10.44 -31.90 17.26
C LYS A 131 -11.82 -32.26 17.83
N ALA A 132 -12.32 -31.47 18.76
CA ALA A 132 -13.66 -31.64 19.33
C ALA A 132 -14.77 -31.23 18.34
N TYR A 133 -14.50 -30.32 17.44
CA TYR A 133 -15.47 -29.81 16.45
C TYR A 133 -15.72 -30.82 15.31
N SER A 134 -14.67 -31.44 14.76
CA SER A 134 -14.78 -32.38 13.64
C SER A 134 -13.60 -33.36 13.58
N PRO A 135 -13.86 -34.65 13.39
CA PRO A 135 -12.82 -35.66 13.12
C PRO A 135 -11.99 -35.39 11.87
N GLU A 136 -12.59 -34.78 10.83
CA GLU A 136 -11.86 -34.39 9.62
C GLU A 136 -10.82 -33.31 9.91
N LEU A 137 -11.19 -32.33 10.75
CA LEU A 137 -10.25 -31.27 11.16
C LEU A 137 -9.15 -31.85 12.06
N ALA A 138 -9.45 -32.85 12.88
CA ALA A 138 -8.46 -33.52 13.73
C ALA A 138 -7.30 -34.13 12.92
N ASN A 139 -7.61 -34.71 11.76
CA ASN A 139 -6.66 -35.43 10.91
C ASN A 139 -6.08 -34.54 9.77
N HIS A 140 -6.44 -33.27 9.70
CA HIS A 140 -5.94 -32.38 8.67
C HIS A 140 -4.42 -32.17 8.82
N PRO A 141 -3.61 -32.21 7.73
CA PRO A 141 -2.14 -32.12 7.82
C PRO A 141 -1.66 -30.88 8.59
N VAL A 142 -2.32 -29.74 8.43
CA VAL A 142 -2.02 -28.52 9.17
C VAL A 142 -2.20 -28.71 10.68
N VAL A 143 -3.26 -29.38 11.12
CA VAL A 143 -3.55 -29.62 12.55
C VAL A 143 -2.54 -30.60 13.14
N VAL A 144 -2.24 -31.68 12.42
CA VAL A 144 -1.22 -32.67 12.83
C VAL A 144 0.15 -32.01 13.01
N ARG A 145 0.56 -31.16 12.06
CA ARG A 145 1.82 -30.44 12.16
C ARG A 145 1.79 -29.42 13.31
N TRP A 146 0.69 -28.70 13.50
CA TRP A 146 0.54 -27.79 14.66
C TRP A 146 0.68 -28.53 15.99
N GLU A 147 0.20 -29.75 16.09
CA GLU A 147 0.35 -30.57 17.30
C GLU A 147 1.82 -30.86 17.59
N GLN A 148 2.59 -31.26 16.58
CA GLN A 148 4.04 -31.47 16.70
C GLN A 148 4.77 -30.18 17.11
N GLU A 149 4.46 -29.05 16.46
CA GLU A 149 5.07 -27.75 16.72
C GLU A 149 4.66 -27.14 18.08
N SER A 150 3.58 -27.57 18.68
CA SER A 150 3.06 -27.00 19.93
C SER A 150 3.50 -27.74 21.19
N GLN A 151 4.37 -28.77 21.07
CA GLN A 151 4.90 -29.48 22.22
C GLN A 151 5.59 -28.52 23.21
N PRO A 152 5.49 -28.77 24.53
CA PRO A 152 6.17 -27.96 25.53
C PRO A 152 7.67 -27.87 25.24
N LEU A 153 8.25 -26.72 25.49
CA LEU A 153 9.71 -26.51 25.33
C LEU A 153 10.45 -27.02 26.59
N GLY A 154 11.66 -27.52 26.40
CA GLY A 154 12.60 -27.81 27.49
C GLY A 154 12.90 -26.56 28.32
N GLN A 155 13.58 -26.75 29.47
CA GLN A 155 13.99 -25.62 30.32
C GLN A 155 15.24 -24.97 29.78
N ILE A 156 15.37 -23.65 30.01
CA ILE A 156 16.60 -22.88 29.77
C ILE A 156 17.05 -22.23 31.08
N HIS A 157 18.36 -22.02 31.23
CA HIS A 157 18.95 -21.44 32.43
C HIS A 157 19.67 -20.13 32.12
N GLU A 158 19.55 -19.17 33.02
CA GLU A 158 20.24 -17.89 32.86
C GLU A 158 21.75 -18.08 32.78
N GLY A 159 22.38 -17.40 31.82
CA GLY A 159 23.81 -17.48 31.59
C GLY A 159 24.27 -18.58 30.64
N GLU A 160 23.42 -19.56 30.28
CA GLU A 160 23.78 -20.57 29.28
C GLU A 160 23.78 -19.97 27.86
N TYR A 161 24.46 -20.67 26.92
CA TYR A 161 24.53 -20.30 25.51
C TYR A 161 23.76 -21.30 24.68
N LEU A 162 22.79 -20.81 23.91
CA LEU A 162 21.98 -21.60 23.00
C LEU A 162 22.50 -21.41 21.57
N SER A 163 22.63 -22.50 20.82
CA SER A 163 23.08 -22.42 19.42
C SER A 163 22.00 -21.80 18.53
N ILE A 164 22.43 -20.98 17.56
CA ILE A 164 21.57 -20.41 16.55
C ILE A 164 21.80 -21.17 15.24
N LYS A 165 20.73 -21.65 14.65
CA LYS A 165 20.75 -22.35 13.37
C LYS A 165 19.95 -21.61 12.31
N ARG A 166 20.42 -21.68 11.07
CA ARG A 166 19.65 -21.32 9.88
C ARG A 166 19.03 -22.57 9.32
N VAL A 167 17.71 -22.58 9.24
CA VAL A 167 16.92 -23.69 8.69
C VAL A 167 16.11 -23.21 7.51
N MET A 168 15.82 -24.10 6.58
CA MET A 168 14.96 -23.82 5.46
C MET A 168 13.60 -23.32 5.94
N GLY A 169 13.07 -22.29 5.31
CA GLY A 169 11.68 -21.88 5.47
C GLY A 169 10.75 -22.83 4.73
N ASP A 170 9.48 -22.81 5.10
CA ASP A 170 8.45 -23.65 4.47
C ASP A 170 7.27 -22.78 3.99
N PRO A 171 7.43 -22.10 2.84
CA PRO A 171 6.36 -21.27 2.29
C PRO A 171 5.14 -22.08 1.84
N ALA A 172 5.32 -23.35 1.47
CA ALA A 172 4.23 -24.22 1.09
C ALA A 172 3.31 -24.46 2.29
N HIS A 173 3.88 -24.84 3.44
CA HIS A 173 3.09 -24.99 4.66
C HIS A 173 2.45 -23.66 5.11
N THR A 174 3.14 -22.54 4.93
CA THR A 174 2.56 -21.22 5.23
C THR A 174 1.30 -20.96 4.38
N ASN A 175 1.34 -21.26 3.09
CA ASN A 175 0.19 -21.14 2.20
C ASN A 175 -0.94 -22.12 2.58
N GLU A 176 -0.61 -23.38 2.90
CA GLU A 176 -1.58 -24.36 3.38
C GLU A 176 -2.30 -23.89 4.65
N ARG A 177 -1.58 -23.31 5.61
CA ARG A 177 -2.16 -22.71 6.82
C ARG A 177 -3.10 -21.57 6.51
N ILE A 178 -2.74 -20.68 5.57
CA ILE A 178 -3.59 -19.57 5.14
C ILE A 178 -4.89 -20.09 4.53
N GLU A 179 -4.82 -21.08 3.64
CA GLU A 179 -6.00 -21.68 3.00
C GLU A 179 -6.86 -22.45 4.02
N PHE A 180 -6.22 -23.20 4.91
CA PHE A 180 -6.93 -23.88 6.02
C PHE A 180 -7.74 -22.92 6.87
N LYS A 181 -7.18 -21.76 7.24
CA LYS A 181 -7.88 -20.74 8.02
C LYS A 181 -9.06 -20.07 7.28
N LYS A 182 -9.10 -20.15 5.95
CA LYS A 182 -10.21 -19.61 5.15
C LYS A 182 -11.43 -20.56 5.11
N ARG A 183 -11.26 -21.82 5.47
CA ARG A 183 -12.34 -22.82 5.44
C ARG A 183 -13.50 -22.38 6.35
N PRO A 184 -14.77 -22.55 5.89
CA PRO A 184 -15.94 -22.15 6.67
C PRO A 184 -16.07 -22.89 8.02
N ASP A 185 -15.77 -24.19 8.04
CA ASP A 185 -15.79 -25.02 9.25
C ASP A 185 -14.75 -24.58 10.29
N VAL A 186 -13.52 -24.29 9.86
CA VAL A 186 -12.46 -23.75 10.72
C VAL A 186 -12.85 -22.38 11.29
N ARG A 187 -13.43 -21.50 10.46
CA ARG A 187 -13.96 -20.21 10.90
C ARG A 187 -15.09 -20.33 11.89
N SER A 188 -15.97 -21.30 11.70
CA SER A 188 -17.07 -21.58 12.62
C SER A 188 -16.56 -22.11 13.97
N ALA A 189 -15.55 -22.99 13.96
CA ALA A 189 -14.94 -23.54 15.18
C ALA A 189 -14.15 -22.50 15.99
N LEU A 190 -13.39 -21.63 15.34
CA LEU A 190 -12.40 -20.76 15.98
C LEU A 190 -12.79 -19.29 16.06
N GLY A 191 -13.66 -18.77 15.20
CA GLY A 191 -14.09 -17.38 15.22
C GLY A 191 -12.94 -16.38 15.32
N LYS A 192 -12.93 -15.53 16.36
CA LYS A 192 -11.89 -14.52 16.61
C LYS A 192 -10.51 -15.09 16.95
N GLU A 193 -10.43 -16.36 17.32
CA GLU A 193 -9.17 -16.99 17.67
C GLU A 193 -8.26 -17.27 16.46
N LEU A 194 -8.78 -17.18 15.24
CA LEU A 194 -7.97 -17.32 14.02
C LEU A 194 -6.76 -16.37 13.91
N SER A 195 -6.79 -15.25 14.62
CA SER A 195 -5.68 -14.28 14.65
C SER A 195 -4.50 -14.66 15.54
N TRP A 196 -4.60 -15.76 16.30
CA TRP A 196 -3.56 -16.22 17.23
C TRP A 196 -2.29 -16.76 16.56
N ASP A 197 -2.43 -17.24 15.31
CA ASP A 197 -1.36 -17.84 14.52
C ASP A 197 -0.95 -16.86 13.42
N PRO A 198 -0.05 -15.87 13.71
CA PRO A 198 0.41 -14.92 12.73
C PRO A 198 1.16 -15.63 11.61
N GLU A 199 1.06 -15.09 10.41
CA GLU A 199 1.78 -15.61 9.26
C GLU A 199 3.29 -15.43 9.45
N ASP A 200 4.02 -16.48 9.09
CA ASP A 200 5.47 -16.48 9.12
C ASP A 200 6.01 -15.84 7.85
N LEU A 201 6.18 -14.54 7.90
CA LEU A 201 6.64 -13.76 6.75
C LEU A 201 8.16 -13.75 6.66
N TYR A 202 8.70 -14.19 5.53
CA TYR A 202 10.09 -13.99 5.17
C TYR A 202 10.27 -12.55 4.69
N GLY A 203 11.11 -11.78 5.35
CA GLY A 203 11.38 -10.41 4.90
C GLY A 203 12.21 -10.40 3.61
N TYR A 204 11.88 -9.53 2.66
CA TYR A 204 12.66 -9.33 1.43
C TYR A 204 14.12 -8.98 1.70
N GLY A 205 14.41 -8.25 2.77
CA GLY A 205 15.78 -7.93 3.16
C GLY A 205 16.69 -9.15 3.28
N ARG A 206 16.16 -10.29 3.73
CA ARG A 206 16.94 -11.53 3.83
C ARG A 206 17.37 -12.06 2.47
N ALA A 207 16.50 -12.00 1.47
CA ALA A 207 16.83 -12.42 0.11
C ALA A 207 17.98 -11.62 -0.50
N TYR A 208 18.18 -10.38 -0.05
CA TYR A 208 19.25 -9.50 -0.50
C TYR A 208 20.56 -9.64 0.28
N GLN A 209 20.54 -10.26 1.46
CA GLN A 209 21.68 -10.41 2.34
C GLN A 209 22.31 -11.81 2.30
N ASN A 210 21.72 -12.75 1.56
CA ASN A 210 22.23 -14.11 1.52
C ASN A 210 23.49 -14.20 0.69
N ASP A 211 24.37 -15.13 1.11
CA ASP A 211 25.57 -15.51 0.39
C ASP A 211 25.20 -16.32 -0.85
N HIS A 212 25.63 -15.84 -2.00
CA HIS A 212 25.44 -16.49 -3.30
C HIS A 212 26.78 -17.00 -3.88
N SER A 213 27.84 -17.08 -3.07
CA SER A 213 29.19 -17.45 -3.51
C SER A 213 29.29 -18.84 -4.14
N THR A 214 28.32 -19.72 -3.86
CA THR A 214 28.23 -21.05 -4.48
C THR A 214 27.70 -21.05 -5.91
N VAL A 215 27.07 -19.95 -6.35
CA VAL A 215 26.57 -19.82 -7.73
C VAL A 215 27.70 -19.27 -8.59
N PRO A 216 28.06 -19.92 -9.73
CA PRO A 216 29.00 -19.34 -10.67
C PRO A 216 28.61 -17.92 -11.06
N SER A 217 29.56 -17.00 -11.08
CA SER A 217 29.34 -15.58 -11.41
C SER A 217 30.16 -15.16 -12.64
N GLY A 218 30.01 -13.91 -13.09
CA GLY A 218 30.79 -13.35 -14.21
C GLY A 218 30.33 -13.77 -15.60
N LEU A 219 29.24 -14.52 -15.72
CA LEU A 219 28.63 -14.89 -17.02
C LEU A 219 27.82 -13.73 -17.58
N THR A 220 27.43 -13.82 -18.85
CA THR A 220 26.52 -12.84 -19.47
C THR A 220 25.14 -13.47 -19.64
N VAL A 221 24.13 -12.82 -19.05
CA VAL A 221 22.71 -13.20 -19.16
C VAL A 221 22.03 -12.26 -20.14
N LEU A 222 21.41 -12.82 -21.18
CA LEU A 222 20.59 -12.09 -22.14
C LEU A 222 19.11 -12.29 -21.81
N ASP A 223 18.39 -11.18 -21.58
CA ASP A 223 16.93 -11.17 -21.56
C ASP A 223 16.39 -10.35 -22.74
N PRO A 224 15.88 -11.00 -23.81
CA PRO A 224 15.45 -10.33 -25.04
C PRO A 224 14.12 -9.60 -24.91
N THR A 225 13.37 -9.80 -23.79
CA THR A 225 12.05 -9.21 -23.54
C THR A 225 11.90 -8.87 -22.05
N ALA A 226 12.81 -8.03 -21.56
CA ALA A 226 13.06 -7.84 -20.14
C ALA A 226 11.90 -7.23 -19.34
N GLY A 227 10.96 -6.53 -19.99
CA GLY A 227 9.82 -5.90 -19.33
C GLY A 227 10.25 -4.98 -18.18
N GLY A 228 9.75 -5.24 -16.98
CA GLY A 228 10.14 -4.49 -15.77
C GLY A 228 11.47 -4.92 -15.13
N GLY A 229 12.26 -5.79 -15.80
CA GLY A 229 13.63 -6.08 -15.42
C GLY A 229 13.83 -7.11 -14.30
N SER A 230 12.88 -7.97 -14.01
CA SER A 230 12.99 -8.93 -12.89
C SER A 230 14.12 -9.94 -13.08
N ILE A 231 14.27 -10.50 -14.28
CA ILE A 231 15.36 -11.45 -14.61
C ILE A 231 16.71 -10.73 -14.63
N PRO A 232 16.89 -9.62 -15.39
CA PRO A 232 18.11 -8.84 -15.37
C PRO A 232 18.54 -8.40 -13.98
N PHE A 233 17.61 -7.97 -13.14
CA PHE A 233 17.88 -7.54 -11.78
C PHE A 233 18.46 -8.67 -10.93
N GLU A 234 17.88 -9.87 -10.98
CA GLU A 234 18.39 -11.02 -10.24
C GLU A 234 19.71 -11.55 -10.81
N ALA A 235 19.92 -11.45 -12.13
CA ALA A 235 21.20 -11.80 -12.73
C ALA A 235 22.34 -10.89 -12.26
N LEU A 236 22.13 -9.57 -12.22
CA LEU A 236 23.08 -8.61 -11.66
C LEU A 236 23.40 -8.91 -10.19
N ARG A 237 22.37 -9.25 -9.38
CA ARG A 237 22.55 -9.61 -7.98
C ARG A 237 23.38 -10.87 -7.77
N LEU A 238 23.33 -11.80 -8.71
CA LEU A 238 24.14 -13.02 -8.71
C LEU A 238 25.55 -12.79 -9.29
N GLY A 239 25.92 -11.54 -9.60
CA GLY A 239 27.25 -11.19 -10.09
C GLY A 239 27.47 -11.45 -11.58
N HIS A 240 26.41 -11.46 -12.38
CA HIS A 240 26.49 -11.63 -13.83
C HIS A 240 26.47 -10.29 -14.57
N ASN A 241 27.05 -10.28 -15.78
CA ASN A 241 26.80 -9.23 -16.75
C ASN A 241 25.41 -9.42 -17.39
N VAL A 242 24.73 -8.34 -17.74
CA VAL A 242 23.37 -8.42 -18.26
C VAL A 242 23.24 -7.62 -19.55
N ILE A 243 22.58 -8.24 -20.52
CA ILE A 243 22.05 -7.59 -21.72
C ILE A 243 20.53 -7.66 -21.64
N ALA A 244 19.89 -6.54 -21.35
CA ALA A 244 18.43 -6.44 -21.29
C ALA A 244 17.92 -5.71 -22.54
N ASN A 245 17.04 -6.35 -23.31
CA ASN A 245 16.38 -5.76 -24.47
C ASN A 245 14.90 -5.60 -24.21
N GLU A 246 14.33 -4.46 -24.65
CA GLU A 246 12.91 -4.20 -24.50
C GLU A 246 12.40 -3.28 -25.62
N LEU A 247 11.26 -3.63 -26.19
CA LEU A 247 10.64 -2.87 -27.28
C LEU A 247 9.80 -1.70 -26.76
N ASN A 248 9.20 -1.85 -25.57
CA ASN A 248 8.36 -0.81 -24.99
C ASN A 248 9.22 0.30 -24.38
N PRO A 249 9.08 1.57 -24.80
CA PRO A 249 9.91 2.67 -24.31
C PRO A 249 9.73 2.96 -22.81
N VAL A 250 8.53 2.75 -22.25
CA VAL A 250 8.30 2.92 -20.80
C VAL A 250 9.06 1.86 -20.01
N ALA A 251 8.99 0.60 -20.44
CA ALA A 251 9.76 -0.48 -19.81
C ALA A 251 11.27 -0.24 -19.95
N SER A 252 11.74 0.28 -21.08
CA SER A 252 13.14 0.64 -21.25
C SER A 252 13.60 1.69 -20.24
N VAL A 253 12.79 2.73 -19.97
CA VAL A 253 13.09 3.72 -18.93
C VAL A 253 13.10 3.10 -17.53
N ILE A 254 12.19 2.16 -17.27
CA ILE A 254 12.17 1.39 -16.01
C ILE A 254 13.46 0.56 -15.87
N LEU A 255 13.95 -0.06 -16.93
CA LEU A 255 15.21 -0.82 -16.92
C LEU A 255 16.40 0.07 -16.56
N PHE A 256 16.52 1.26 -17.15
CA PHE A 256 17.56 2.22 -16.76
C PHE A 256 17.50 2.54 -15.28
N ALA A 257 16.31 2.84 -14.75
CA ALA A 257 16.13 3.22 -13.35
C ALA A 257 16.31 2.05 -12.36
N THR A 258 16.04 0.81 -12.78
CA THR A 258 16.17 -0.36 -11.89
C THR A 258 17.53 -1.03 -11.96
N LEU A 259 18.25 -0.91 -13.05
CA LEU A 259 19.50 -1.65 -13.32
C LEU A 259 20.70 -0.72 -13.52
N ASP A 260 20.65 0.13 -14.54
CA ASP A 260 21.81 0.90 -15.00
C ASP A 260 22.19 2.03 -14.03
N TYR A 261 21.24 2.87 -13.66
CA TYR A 261 21.52 4.01 -12.79
C TYR A 261 22.00 3.62 -11.38
N PRO A 262 21.36 2.64 -10.69
CA PRO A 262 21.86 2.18 -9.39
C PRO A 262 23.25 1.53 -9.49
N ALA A 263 23.53 0.78 -10.55
CA ALA A 263 24.82 0.16 -10.77
C ALA A 263 25.95 1.18 -11.04
N LYS A 264 25.64 2.28 -11.74
CA LYS A 264 26.60 3.34 -12.08
C LYS A 264 26.88 4.31 -10.92
N TYR A 265 25.83 4.71 -10.20
CA TYR A 265 25.93 5.85 -9.28
C TYR A 265 25.79 5.47 -7.79
N GLY A 266 25.35 4.26 -7.47
CA GLY A 266 25.25 3.76 -6.10
C GLY A 266 24.42 4.65 -5.16
N GLU A 267 24.87 4.79 -3.91
CA GLU A 267 24.17 5.54 -2.85
C GLU A 267 24.16 7.06 -3.07
N GLU A 268 25.12 7.59 -3.82
CA GLU A 268 25.18 9.03 -4.10
C GLU A 268 23.94 9.53 -4.84
N LEU A 269 23.37 8.68 -5.72
CA LEU A 269 22.16 8.99 -6.46
C LEU A 269 20.97 9.32 -5.53
N HIS A 270 20.90 8.66 -4.35
CA HIS A 270 19.85 8.94 -3.35
C HIS A 270 19.94 10.37 -2.81
N SER A 271 21.15 10.88 -2.58
CA SER A 271 21.36 12.25 -2.10
C SER A 271 20.89 13.28 -3.12
N ASP A 272 21.22 13.08 -4.40
CA ASP A 272 20.81 13.98 -5.50
C ASP A 272 19.29 13.96 -5.70
N ILE A 273 18.68 12.76 -5.73
CA ILE A 273 17.23 12.62 -5.84
C ILE A 273 16.53 13.32 -4.66
N SER A 274 17.05 13.18 -3.45
CA SER A 274 16.50 13.83 -2.26
C SER A 274 16.64 15.35 -2.32
N HIS A 275 17.77 15.85 -2.81
CA HIS A 275 18.02 17.29 -2.95
C HIS A 275 17.06 17.95 -3.96
N PHE A 276 17.05 17.43 -5.19
CA PHE A 276 16.19 18.00 -6.24
C PHE A 276 14.72 17.67 -6.05
N GLY A 277 14.40 16.52 -5.41
CA GLY A 277 13.04 16.18 -5.01
C GLY A 277 12.46 17.20 -4.02
N ARG A 278 13.22 17.62 -3.01
CA ARG A 278 12.79 18.70 -2.10
C ARG A 278 12.55 20.00 -2.86
N LYS A 279 13.46 20.41 -3.74
CA LYS A 279 13.27 21.62 -4.59
C LYS A 279 12.02 21.54 -5.44
N LEU A 280 11.75 20.37 -6.04
CA LEU A 280 10.54 20.13 -6.83
C LEU A 280 9.28 20.30 -5.97
N VAL A 281 9.22 19.61 -4.84
CA VAL A 281 8.08 19.66 -3.91
C VAL A 281 7.84 21.08 -3.38
N GLU A 282 8.89 21.79 -2.96
CA GLU A 282 8.78 23.17 -2.47
C GLU A 282 8.19 24.11 -3.52
N LYS A 283 8.67 24.02 -4.77
CA LYS A 283 8.15 24.86 -5.86
C LYS A 283 6.71 24.52 -6.24
N VAL A 284 6.40 23.23 -6.35
CA VAL A 284 5.03 22.78 -6.65
C VAL A 284 4.09 23.19 -5.52
N HIS A 285 4.46 22.94 -4.27
CA HIS A 285 3.65 23.32 -3.11
C HIS A 285 3.38 24.82 -3.06
N ALA A 286 4.40 25.65 -3.29
CA ALA A 286 4.24 27.12 -3.33
C ALA A 286 3.21 27.58 -4.36
N TYR A 287 3.06 26.85 -5.48
CA TYR A 287 2.10 27.18 -6.53
C TYR A 287 0.69 26.66 -6.25
N ILE A 288 0.58 25.41 -5.72
CA ILE A 288 -0.73 24.75 -5.59
C ILE A 288 -1.38 24.89 -4.22
N GLN A 289 -0.68 25.43 -3.20
CA GLN A 289 -1.17 25.49 -1.82
C GLN A 289 -2.53 26.21 -1.67
N ASP A 290 -2.79 27.23 -2.49
CA ASP A 290 -4.04 28.00 -2.44
C ASP A 290 -5.25 27.20 -2.98
N TYR A 291 -4.99 26.16 -3.78
CA TYR A 291 -6.00 25.23 -4.30
C TYR A 291 -6.19 24.01 -3.42
N HIS A 292 -5.36 23.84 -2.39
CA HIS A 292 -5.39 22.79 -1.37
C HIS A 292 -5.33 23.44 0.01
N PRO A 293 -6.46 23.95 0.54
CA PRO A 293 -6.45 24.68 1.79
C PRO A 293 -6.01 23.79 2.95
N PHE A 294 -4.82 24.09 3.49
CA PHE A 294 -4.28 23.44 4.66
C PHE A 294 -4.49 24.30 5.90
N GLY A 295 -4.68 23.65 7.06
CA GLY A 295 -4.65 24.31 8.35
C GLY A 295 -5.84 25.20 8.63
N ILE A 296 -6.98 25.00 7.95
CA ILE A 296 -8.24 25.63 8.35
C ILE A 296 -8.65 25.17 9.75
N THR A 297 -9.49 25.97 10.39
CA THR A 297 -10.02 25.65 11.71
C THR A 297 -10.87 24.37 11.63
N LEU A 298 -10.76 23.51 12.64
CA LEU A 298 -11.58 22.31 12.79
C LEU A 298 -13.07 22.64 12.66
N CYS A 299 -13.83 21.76 12.04
CA CYS A 299 -15.31 21.86 12.07
C CYS A 299 -15.81 21.76 13.52
N GLN A 300 -16.99 22.29 13.77
CA GLN A 300 -17.53 22.43 15.13
C GLN A 300 -17.54 21.12 15.92
N SER A 301 -17.92 20.00 15.31
CA SER A 301 -17.95 18.68 15.96
C SER A 301 -16.57 18.19 16.36
N GLU A 302 -15.56 18.38 15.51
CA GLU A 302 -14.20 17.95 15.81
C GLU A 302 -13.48 18.90 16.75
N LYS A 303 -13.82 20.17 16.72
CA LYS A 303 -13.39 21.14 17.74
C LYS A 303 -13.90 20.73 19.11
N GLN A 304 -15.19 20.42 19.23
CA GLN A 304 -15.78 19.97 20.49
C GLN A 304 -15.09 18.69 20.99
N ARG A 305 -14.80 17.71 20.12
CA ARG A 305 -14.06 16.48 20.52
C ARG A 305 -12.64 16.76 20.97
N LEU A 306 -11.96 17.74 20.37
CA LEU A 306 -10.64 18.17 20.84
C LEU A 306 -10.74 18.85 22.19
N ASP A 307 -11.73 19.74 22.39
CA ASP A 307 -11.97 20.42 23.64
C ASP A 307 -12.28 19.43 24.79
N GLU A 308 -13.14 18.43 24.51
CA GLU A 308 -13.44 17.35 25.45
C GLU A 308 -12.19 16.50 25.78
N HIS A 309 -11.37 16.18 24.78
CA HIS A 309 -10.12 15.43 24.97
C HIS A 309 -9.12 16.21 25.85
N LEU A 310 -9.05 17.53 25.69
CA LEU A 310 -8.07 18.38 26.34
C LEU A 310 -8.67 19.18 27.52
N ALA A 311 -9.80 18.77 28.11
CA ALA A 311 -10.55 19.52 29.11
C ALA A 311 -9.66 20.11 30.26
N GLU A 312 -8.67 19.32 30.74
CA GLU A 312 -7.72 19.74 31.77
C GLU A 312 -6.42 20.36 31.19
N ASN A 313 -6.29 20.41 29.87
CA ASN A 313 -5.10 20.89 29.16
C ASN A 313 -5.46 21.95 28.11
N ALA A 314 -6.39 22.83 28.42
CA ALA A 314 -6.97 23.81 27.50
C ALA A 314 -5.95 24.70 26.76
N ASP A 315 -4.78 24.93 27.35
CA ASP A 315 -3.69 25.73 26.77
C ASP A 315 -3.17 25.18 25.44
N PHE A 316 -3.40 23.89 25.18
CA PHE A 316 -3.00 23.23 23.92
C PHE A 316 -4.03 23.36 22.81
N ILE A 317 -5.27 23.74 23.07
CA ILE A 317 -6.35 23.80 22.07
C ILE A 317 -5.97 24.65 20.87
N ALA A 318 -5.38 25.82 21.08
CA ALA A 318 -4.98 26.73 20.03
C ALA A 318 -3.92 26.11 19.08
N GLN A 319 -3.02 25.30 19.63
CA GLN A 319 -1.96 24.63 18.86
C GLN A 319 -2.50 23.52 17.94
N PHE A 320 -3.58 22.85 18.34
CA PHE A 320 -4.11 21.68 17.64
C PHE A 320 -5.48 21.93 16.98
N ASN A 321 -5.98 23.17 16.95
CA ASN A 321 -7.28 23.56 16.40
C ASN A 321 -7.27 23.70 14.87
N LYS A 322 -6.47 22.92 14.18
CA LYS A 322 -6.38 22.93 12.71
C LYS A 322 -6.57 21.52 12.15
N GLU A 323 -7.10 21.44 10.94
CA GLU A 323 -7.19 20.18 10.19
C GLU A 323 -6.13 20.12 9.08
N GLU A 324 -5.72 18.91 8.75
CA GLU A 324 -4.95 18.56 7.57
C GLU A 324 -5.90 17.81 6.61
N ILE A 325 -5.98 18.21 5.35
CA ILE A 325 -6.81 17.50 4.38
C ILE A 325 -6.01 16.31 3.82
N ALA A 326 -6.58 15.12 3.92
CA ALA A 326 -6.03 13.90 3.36
C ALA A 326 -6.56 13.64 1.94
N ASP A 327 -7.89 13.71 1.77
CA ASP A 327 -8.53 13.38 0.51
C ASP A 327 -9.81 14.18 0.29
N TYR A 328 -10.20 14.31 -0.98
CA TYR A 328 -11.47 14.90 -1.43
C TYR A 328 -12.27 13.84 -2.17
N LEU A 329 -13.50 13.60 -1.74
CA LEU A 329 -14.38 12.58 -2.30
C LEU A 329 -15.41 13.21 -3.24
N TYR A 330 -15.36 12.80 -4.52
CA TYR A 330 -16.24 13.29 -5.57
C TYR A 330 -17.25 12.23 -5.99
N CYS A 331 -18.46 12.69 -6.36
CA CYS A 331 -19.43 11.92 -7.12
C CYS A 331 -19.80 12.67 -8.41
N ARG A 332 -20.56 12.01 -9.30
CA ARG A 332 -21.13 12.69 -10.46
C ARG A 332 -22.51 13.25 -10.08
N GLN A 333 -22.83 14.43 -10.57
CA GLN A 333 -24.13 15.08 -10.41
C GLN A 333 -24.82 15.13 -11.77
N VAL A 334 -26.06 14.68 -11.83
CA VAL A 334 -26.92 14.71 -13.04
C VAL A 334 -28.17 15.51 -12.82
N THR A 335 -28.81 15.96 -13.91
CA THR A 335 -30.12 16.61 -13.87
C THR A 335 -31.22 15.57 -14.06
N CYS A 336 -32.18 15.52 -13.16
CA CYS A 336 -33.33 14.62 -13.27
C CYS A 336 -34.22 15.00 -14.46
N PRO A 337 -34.54 14.10 -15.39
CA PRO A 337 -35.43 14.36 -16.51
C PRO A 337 -36.85 14.77 -16.09
N SER A 338 -37.34 14.24 -14.97
CA SER A 338 -38.71 14.46 -14.48
C SER A 338 -38.87 15.80 -13.79
N CYS A 339 -38.13 16.09 -12.74
CA CYS A 339 -38.29 17.31 -11.95
C CYS A 339 -37.27 18.41 -12.22
N LYS A 340 -36.27 18.16 -13.10
CA LYS A 340 -35.19 19.09 -13.48
C LYS A 340 -34.22 19.43 -12.33
N ALA A 341 -34.38 18.82 -11.16
CA ALA A 341 -33.47 19.03 -10.03
C ALA A 341 -32.16 18.27 -10.20
N LYS A 342 -31.09 18.80 -9.64
CA LYS A 342 -29.78 18.15 -9.58
C LYS A 342 -29.81 16.96 -8.61
N THR A 343 -29.18 15.88 -8.98
CA THR A 343 -29.10 14.64 -8.18
C THR A 343 -27.67 14.10 -8.19
N PRO A 344 -27.05 13.93 -7.01
CA PRO A 344 -25.74 13.29 -6.92
C PRO A 344 -25.87 11.78 -7.09
N LEU A 345 -24.92 11.16 -7.78
CA LEU A 345 -24.87 9.72 -8.03
C LEU A 345 -23.88 9.04 -7.09
N LEU A 346 -24.39 8.39 -6.05
CA LEU A 346 -23.61 7.60 -5.09
C LEU A 346 -23.97 6.12 -5.22
N ASN A 347 -22.99 5.25 -5.32
CA ASN A 347 -23.20 3.79 -5.31
C ASN A 347 -23.57 3.29 -3.90
N THR A 348 -23.04 3.93 -2.88
CA THR A 348 -23.23 3.62 -1.46
C THR A 348 -23.11 4.92 -0.66
N CYS A 349 -23.73 4.96 0.50
CA CYS A 349 -23.59 6.07 1.45
C CYS A 349 -22.48 5.85 2.49
N TRP A 350 -21.69 4.79 2.36
CA TRP A 350 -20.52 4.57 3.17
C TRP A 350 -19.35 5.48 2.76
N LEU A 351 -18.74 6.14 3.75
CA LEU A 351 -17.44 6.82 3.62
C LEU A 351 -16.32 5.94 4.16
N SER A 352 -16.56 5.24 5.27
CA SER A 352 -15.62 4.26 5.85
C SER A 352 -16.39 3.08 6.44
N LYS A 353 -15.95 1.85 6.11
CA LYS A 353 -16.47 0.60 6.68
C LYS A 353 -15.58 0.04 7.79
N GLN A 354 -14.62 0.81 8.30
CA GLN A 354 -13.74 0.36 9.38
C GLN A 354 -14.55 0.09 10.65
N ALA A 355 -14.48 -1.12 11.19
CA ALA A 355 -15.29 -1.55 12.32
C ALA A 355 -15.13 -0.69 13.59
N LYS A 356 -13.96 -0.05 13.75
CA LYS A 356 -13.66 0.82 14.89
C LYS A 356 -14.13 2.25 14.69
N ASP A 357 -14.24 2.69 13.43
CA ASP A 357 -14.56 4.06 13.07
C ASP A 357 -15.33 4.08 11.72
N PRO A 358 -16.59 3.60 11.73
CA PRO A 358 -17.43 3.59 10.55
C PRO A 358 -18.05 4.97 10.32
N TRP A 359 -18.02 5.45 9.07
CA TRP A 359 -18.57 6.74 8.67
C TRP A 359 -19.53 6.60 7.49
N GLY A 360 -20.58 7.41 7.50
CA GLY A 360 -21.56 7.52 6.44
C GLY A 360 -21.80 8.95 6.00
N VAL A 361 -22.42 9.10 4.84
CA VAL A 361 -22.95 10.36 4.31
C VAL A 361 -24.43 10.23 4.06
N LYS A 362 -25.20 11.26 4.38
CA LYS A 362 -26.59 11.39 3.96
C LYS A 362 -26.78 12.62 3.07
N ILE A 363 -27.81 12.56 2.23
CA ILE A 363 -28.22 13.65 1.36
C ILE A 363 -29.50 14.24 1.95
N GLU A 364 -29.46 15.49 2.37
CA GLU A 364 -30.62 16.23 2.83
C GLU A 364 -31.14 17.13 1.72
N THR A 365 -32.41 17.00 1.40
CA THR A 365 -33.05 17.75 0.33
C THR A 365 -33.95 18.86 0.88
N SER A 366 -34.05 19.98 0.15
CA SER A 366 -34.91 21.11 0.46
C SER A 366 -35.44 21.73 -0.81
N GLY A 367 -36.60 22.39 -0.73
CA GLY A 367 -37.26 23.01 -1.88
C GLY A 367 -37.86 21.99 -2.84
N SER A 368 -38.42 22.48 -3.96
CA SER A 368 -39.00 21.66 -5.02
C SER A 368 -38.84 22.32 -6.40
N GLY A 369 -38.90 21.53 -7.47
CA GLY A 369 -38.75 22.01 -8.84
C GLY A 369 -37.43 22.75 -9.06
N ALA A 370 -37.46 23.94 -9.63
CA ALA A 370 -36.27 24.75 -9.90
C ALA A 370 -35.57 25.28 -8.64
N SER A 371 -36.25 25.32 -7.49
CA SER A 371 -35.67 25.72 -6.20
C SER A 371 -35.14 24.54 -5.38
N ALA A 372 -35.23 23.33 -5.91
CA ALA A 372 -34.73 22.12 -5.27
C ALA A 372 -33.23 22.23 -5.03
N ARG A 373 -32.83 21.96 -3.81
CA ARG A 373 -31.40 21.96 -3.36
C ARG A 373 -31.17 20.72 -2.53
N TYR A 374 -29.92 20.29 -2.46
CA TYR A 374 -29.50 19.26 -1.51
C TYR A 374 -28.19 19.69 -0.85
N ARG A 375 -27.88 19.06 0.28
CA ARG A 375 -26.59 19.18 0.99
C ARG A 375 -26.18 17.80 1.49
N PHE A 376 -24.88 17.63 1.67
CA PHE A 376 -24.31 16.45 2.29
C PHE A 376 -24.10 16.69 3.78
N GLU A 377 -24.34 15.66 4.57
CA GLU A 377 -24.02 15.63 5.99
C GLU A 377 -23.29 14.32 6.29
N THR A 378 -22.14 14.40 6.96
CA THR A 378 -21.33 13.25 7.34
C THR A 378 -21.55 12.92 8.81
N TYR A 379 -21.49 11.64 9.16
CA TYR A 379 -21.73 11.19 10.53
C TYR A 379 -21.00 9.87 10.81
N GLN A 380 -20.69 9.61 12.08
CA GLN A 380 -20.24 8.30 12.52
C GLN A 380 -21.44 7.35 12.57
N ALA A 381 -21.33 6.23 11.82
CA ALA A 381 -22.38 5.22 11.77
C ALA A 381 -22.42 4.39 13.06
N LYS A 382 -23.61 4.02 13.51
CA LYS A 382 -23.82 3.11 14.64
C LYS A 382 -24.47 1.83 14.15
N ASN A 383 -23.87 0.69 14.45
CA ASN A 383 -24.39 -0.63 14.04
C ASN A 383 -24.66 -0.76 12.53
N GLY A 384 -23.89 -0.07 11.70
CA GLY A 384 -24.05 -0.13 10.23
C GLY A 384 -25.21 0.67 9.66
N LEU A 385 -25.87 1.49 10.47
CA LEU A 385 -27.02 2.32 10.09
C LEU A 385 -26.72 3.80 10.27
N GLY A 386 -27.43 4.62 9.51
CA GLY A 386 -27.45 6.06 9.64
C GLY A 386 -28.22 6.55 10.88
N PRO A 387 -28.20 7.87 11.17
CA PRO A 387 -28.81 8.45 12.38
C PRO A 387 -30.32 8.21 12.50
N ARG A 388 -31.03 7.98 11.40
CA ARG A 388 -32.46 7.68 11.34
C ARG A 388 -32.75 6.24 10.91
N GLY A 389 -31.75 5.36 10.95
CA GLY A 389 -31.88 3.96 10.53
C GLY A 389 -31.67 3.75 9.01
N GLU A 390 -31.13 4.73 8.30
CA GLU A 390 -30.84 4.61 6.87
C GLU A 390 -29.83 3.48 6.61
N ASN A 391 -30.08 2.69 5.56
CA ASN A 391 -29.16 1.66 5.12
C ASN A 391 -28.06 2.26 4.24
N LEU A 392 -26.84 2.29 4.76
CA LEU A 392 -25.67 2.86 4.10
C LEU A 392 -25.20 2.10 2.85
N GLU A 393 -25.62 0.86 2.66
CA GLU A 393 -25.32 0.10 1.43
C GLU A 393 -26.10 0.62 0.21
N HIS A 394 -27.16 1.39 0.43
CA HIS A 394 -27.98 1.95 -0.62
C HIS A 394 -27.58 3.39 -0.91
N GLY A 395 -27.05 3.62 -2.09
CA GLY A 395 -26.81 4.95 -2.64
C GLY A 395 -27.96 5.43 -3.53
N THR A 396 -27.69 6.42 -4.36
CA THR A 396 -28.65 6.98 -5.32
C THR A 396 -28.56 6.35 -6.71
N VAL A 397 -27.60 5.44 -6.94
CA VAL A 397 -27.46 4.70 -8.21
C VAL A 397 -27.30 3.22 -7.94
N LYS A 398 -28.01 2.40 -8.71
CA LYS A 398 -27.93 0.94 -8.65
C LYS A 398 -27.98 0.35 -10.04
N ARG A 399 -26.99 -0.48 -10.41
CA ARG A 399 -26.90 -1.12 -11.74
C ARG A 399 -27.01 -0.13 -12.91
N GLY A 400 -26.43 1.06 -12.77
CA GLY A 400 -26.44 2.10 -13.80
C GLY A 400 -27.71 2.92 -13.91
N ILE A 401 -28.75 2.67 -13.08
CA ILE A 401 -29.97 3.45 -13.02
C ILE A 401 -29.89 4.36 -11.78
N GLY A 402 -30.07 5.66 -11.97
CA GLY A 402 -30.12 6.63 -10.87
C GLY A 402 -31.53 6.75 -10.28
N GLN A 403 -31.60 7.19 -9.03
CA GLN A 403 -32.85 7.59 -8.38
C GLN A 403 -32.75 9.05 -7.96
N CYS A 404 -33.65 9.87 -8.42
CA CYS A 404 -33.67 11.29 -8.06
C CYS A 404 -33.90 11.48 -6.55
N VAL A 405 -33.02 12.26 -5.90
CA VAL A 405 -33.11 12.51 -4.46
C VAL A 405 -34.33 13.37 -4.07
N HIS A 406 -34.92 14.10 -5.01
CA HIS A 406 -36.08 14.99 -4.78
C HIS A 406 -37.42 14.32 -5.09
N CYS A 407 -37.61 13.86 -6.33
CA CYS A 407 -38.88 13.29 -6.77
C CYS A 407 -38.97 11.77 -6.74
N GLN A 408 -37.88 11.09 -6.36
CA GLN A 408 -37.73 9.63 -6.26
C GLN A 408 -37.93 8.88 -7.59
N GLN A 409 -38.07 9.57 -8.72
CA GLN A 409 -38.22 8.95 -10.04
C GLN A 409 -36.85 8.38 -10.50
N ALA A 410 -36.93 7.28 -11.25
CA ALA A 410 -35.75 6.68 -11.85
C ALA A 410 -35.15 7.59 -12.93
N ILE A 411 -33.83 7.68 -12.96
CA ILE A 411 -33.07 8.32 -14.02
C ILE A 411 -32.45 7.19 -14.85
N PRO A 412 -32.87 7.01 -16.12
CA PRO A 412 -32.39 5.91 -16.95
C PRO A 412 -30.88 5.95 -17.16
N GLY A 413 -30.24 4.79 -17.23
CA GLY A 413 -28.79 4.70 -17.43
C GLY A 413 -28.31 5.33 -18.74
N ASP A 414 -29.10 5.25 -19.80
CA ASP A 414 -28.77 5.89 -21.08
C ASP A 414 -28.85 7.42 -20.99
N GLU A 415 -29.79 7.97 -20.22
CA GLU A 415 -29.83 9.40 -19.93
C GLU A 415 -28.60 9.86 -19.14
N ILE A 416 -28.16 9.08 -18.15
CA ILE A 416 -26.92 9.35 -17.42
C ILE A 416 -25.71 9.39 -18.37
N LYS A 417 -25.64 8.43 -19.32
CA LYS A 417 -24.56 8.40 -20.33
C LYS A 417 -24.65 9.59 -21.30
N MET A 418 -25.86 9.99 -21.74
CA MET A 418 -26.02 11.18 -22.58
C MET A 418 -25.58 12.45 -21.86
N GLN A 419 -25.94 12.62 -20.59
CA GLN A 419 -25.44 13.75 -19.78
C GLN A 419 -23.91 13.68 -19.60
N ALA A 420 -23.36 12.50 -19.38
CA ALA A 420 -21.92 12.31 -19.28
C ALA A 420 -21.17 12.78 -20.54
N ARG A 421 -21.73 12.51 -21.71
CA ARG A 421 -21.16 12.91 -23.01
C ARG A 421 -21.54 14.34 -23.45
N GLY A 422 -22.39 15.04 -22.70
CA GLY A 422 -22.89 16.36 -23.08
C GLY A 422 -23.92 16.35 -24.21
N GLU A 423 -24.54 15.19 -24.49
CA GLU A 423 -25.51 14.98 -25.58
C GLU A 423 -26.98 15.14 -25.11
N SER A 424 -27.19 15.30 -23.80
CA SER A 424 -28.51 15.40 -23.23
C SER A 424 -29.08 16.80 -23.28
N GLN A 425 -30.37 16.93 -23.58
CA GLN A 425 -31.14 18.19 -23.46
C GLN A 425 -31.22 18.71 -22.01
N TYR A 426 -30.90 17.89 -21.01
CA TYR A 426 -30.93 18.26 -19.59
C TYR A 426 -29.57 18.77 -19.09
N GLY A 427 -28.59 18.93 -19.98
CA GLY A 427 -27.26 19.41 -19.69
C GLY A 427 -26.24 18.30 -19.49
N GLN A 428 -25.02 18.69 -19.23
CA GLN A 428 -23.90 17.79 -18.96
C GLN A 428 -23.81 17.48 -17.46
N TRP A 429 -23.38 16.28 -17.10
CA TRP A 429 -23.07 15.98 -15.72
C TRP A 429 -21.87 16.79 -15.20
N GLN A 430 -21.74 16.90 -13.90
CA GLN A 430 -20.69 17.66 -13.24
C GLN A 430 -20.05 16.84 -12.14
N ASP A 431 -18.83 17.17 -11.78
CA ASP A 431 -18.21 16.68 -10.55
C ASP A 431 -18.79 17.42 -9.35
N GLU A 432 -19.16 16.66 -8.34
CA GLU A 432 -19.68 17.17 -7.08
C GLU A 432 -18.82 16.68 -5.92
N LEU A 433 -18.18 17.59 -5.20
CA LEU A 433 -17.47 17.29 -3.97
C LEU A 433 -18.48 17.00 -2.86
N TYR A 434 -18.52 15.76 -2.35
CA TYR A 434 -19.54 15.37 -1.39
C TYR A 434 -19.01 15.09 0.02
N ALA A 435 -17.72 14.82 0.19
CA ALA A 435 -17.10 14.69 1.48
C ALA A 435 -15.60 15.01 1.40
N VAL A 436 -15.05 15.45 2.52
CA VAL A 436 -13.63 15.70 2.71
C VAL A 436 -13.12 14.76 3.80
N VAL A 437 -12.02 14.07 3.52
CA VAL A 437 -11.28 13.28 4.51
C VAL A 437 -10.26 14.20 5.17
N ALA A 438 -10.46 14.48 6.43
CA ALA A 438 -9.61 15.38 7.19
C ALA A 438 -8.94 14.65 8.37
N ILE A 439 -7.81 15.20 8.81
CA ILE A 439 -7.03 14.70 9.94
C ILE A 439 -6.89 15.85 10.93
N ARG A 440 -7.27 15.60 12.18
CA ARG A 440 -6.85 16.45 13.27
C ARG A 440 -5.72 15.80 14.06
N HIS A 441 -4.85 16.61 14.55
CA HIS A 441 -3.81 16.20 15.49
C HIS A 441 -4.29 16.46 16.91
N GLN A 442 -3.96 15.55 17.80
CA GLN A 442 -4.21 15.77 19.21
C GLN A 442 -3.04 15.25 20.05
N PRO A 443 -2.76 15.85 21.23
CA PRO A 443 -1.78 15.31 22.17
C PRO A 443 -2.23 13.94 22.68
N LYS A 444 -1.27 13.03 22.85
CA LYS A 444 -1.52 11.78 23.59
C LYS A 444 -1.54 12.06 25.07
N LEU A 445 -2.56 11.56 25.76
CA LEU A 445 -2.68 11.65 27.21
C LEU A 445 -2.21 10.34 27.87
N ASP A 446 -1.71 10.44 29.10
CA ASP A 446 -1.45 9.28 29.95
C ASP A 446 -2.75 8.81 30.66
N ARG A 447 -2.64 7.82 31.52
CA ARG A 447 -3.81 7.31 32.29
C ARG A 447 -4.39 8.29 33.28
N GLN A 448 -3.63 9.34 33.65
CA GLN A 448 -4.02 10.40 34.54
C GLN A 448 -4.55 11.64 33.79
N GLY A 449 -4.58 11.64 32.47
CA GLY A 449 -5.03 12.77 31.64
C GLY A 449 -3.94 13.79 31.30
N ASN A 450 -2.67 13.57 31.68
CA ASN A 450 -1.59 14.51 31.39
C ASN A 450 -1.02 14.29 29.97
N VAL A 451 -0.59 15.39 29.34
CA VAL A 451 0.03 15.37 28.01
C VAL A 451 1.37 14.63 28.04
N GLN A 452 1.49 13.56 27.22
CA GLN A 452 2.72 12.81 27.12
C GLN A 452 3.77 13.53 26.27
N ARG A 453 5.04 13.45 26.72
CA ARG A 453 6.20 13.95 25.98
C ARG A 453 7.21 12.84 25.69
N PHE A 454 8.06 13.04 24.68
CA PHE A 454 9.17 12.13 24.42
C PHE A 454 10.20 12.22 25.56
N ALA A 455 10.51 11.08 26.18
CA ALA A 455 11.45 11.02 27.33
C ALA A 455 12.92 11.05 26.87
N SER A 456 13.23 10.63 25.64
CA SER A 456 14.61 10.49 25.12
C SER A 456 14.65 10.65 23.58
N GLY A 457 15.86 10.72 23.04
CA GLY A 457 16.12 10.86 21.60
C GLY A 457 16.06 12.31 21.10
N PRO A 458 16.19 12.53 19.77
CA PRO A 458 16.22 13.88 19.18
C PRO A 458 14.99 14.72 19.45
N ARG A 459 13.86 14.07 19.75
CA ARG A 459 12.56 14.71 20.03
C ARG A 459 12.25 14.85 21.51
N ARG A 460 13.24 14.72 22.40
CA ARG A 460 13.05 14.82 23.85
C ARG A 460 12.37 16.15 24.22
N GLY A 461 11.31 16.04 25.02
CA GLY A 461 10.51 17.20 25.48
C GLY A 461 9.38 17.59 24.55
N GLU A 462 9.38 17.15 23.27
CA GLU A 462 8.26 17.39 22.37
C GLU A 462 7.01 16.61 22.78
N ILE A 463 5.83 17.16 22.48
CA ILE A 463 4.54 16.54 22.74
C ILE A 463 4.40 15.31 21.82
N LYS A 464 4.01 14.17 22.40
CA LYS A 464 3.56 13.03 21.62
C LYS A 464 2.18 13.30 21.08
N THR A 465 2.01 13.21 19.74
CA THR A 465 0.74 13.42 19.07
C THR A 465 0.20 12.12 18.48
N GLU A 466 -1.10 12.09 18.27
CA GLU A 466 -1.78 11.08 17.45
C GLU A 466 -2.64 11.77 16.40
N LYS A 467 -2.82 11.06 15.27
CA LYS A 467 -3.64 11.51 14.14
C LYS A 467 -5.02 10.88 14.25
N ILE A 468 -6.06 11.69 14.19
CA ILE A 468 -7.46 11.28 14.17
C ILE A 468 -8.04 11.63 12.80
N SER A 469 -8.37 10.63 12.01
CA SER A 469 -9.07 10.84 10.73
C SER A 469 -10.57 11.01 10.98
N PHE A 470 -11.19 11.91 10.24
CA PHE A 470 -12.64 12.14 10.27
C PHE A 470 -13.15 12.57 8.89
N PHE A 471 -14.46 12.53 8.71
CA PHE A 471 -15.08 12.97 7.47
C PHE A 471 -15.99 14.16 7.77
N ARG A 472 -15.89 15.20 6.94
CA ARG A 472 -16.78 16.35 7.00
C ARG A 472 -17.39 16.67 5.63
N PRO A 473 -18.56 17.33 5.57
CA PRO A 473 -19.05 17.88 4.32
C PRO A 473 -18.11 19.00 3.81
N PRO A 474 -18.13 19.28 2.49
CA PRO A 474 -17.43 20.44 1.95
C PRO A 474 -17.92 21.74 2.58
N ASN A 475 -17.03 22.66 2.85
CA ASN A 475 -17.36 24.02 3.26
C ASN A 475 -17.11 25.01 2.11
N GLN A 476 -17.42 26.29 2.33
CA GLN A 476 -17.24 27.34 1.31
C GLN A 476 -15.77 27.45 0.88
N HIS A 477 -14.83 27.29 1.79
CA HIS A 477 -13.40 27.35 1.51
C HIS A 477 -12.93 26.27 0.52
N ASP A 478 -13.47 25.04 0.68
CA ASP A 478 -13.18 23.94 -0.25
C ASP A 478 -13.74 24.24 -1.65
N GLN A 479 -14.94 24.82 -1.72
CA GLN A 479 -15.59 25.18 -2.97
C GLN A 479 -14.86 26.34 -3.68
N ASP A 480 -14.46 27.37 -2.95
CA ASP A 480 -13.71 28.50 -3.47
C ASP A 480 -12.33 28.05 -4.03
N ALA A 481 -11.64 27.17 -3.29
CA ALA A 481 -10.36 26.60 -3.74
C ALA A 481 -10.53 25.74 -5.02
N LEU A 482 -11.62 25.00 -5.13
CA LEU A 482 -11.91 24.19 -6.31
C LEU A 482 -12.22 25.10 -7.53
N ALA A 483 -13.03 26.14 -7.35
CA ALA A 483 -13.32 27.11 -8.39
C ALA A 483 -12.06 27.84 -8.86
N ALA A 484 -11.23 28.32 -7.94
CA ALA A 484 -9.97 28.97 -8.23
C ALA A 484 -8.99 28.05 -9.01
N ALA A 485 -8.97 26.77 -8.70
CA ALA A 485 -8.18 25.79 -9.45
C ALA A 485 -8.67 25.63 -10.89
N SER A 486 -9.98 25.58 -11.10
CA SER A 486 -10.59 25.49 -12.44
C SER A 486 -10.29 26.75 -13.26
N ASP A 487 -10.51 27.93 -12.69
CA ASP A 487 -10.21 29.22 -13.34
C ASP A 487 -8.73 29.34 -13.73
N THR A 488 -7.84 28.91 -12.82
CA THR A 488 -6.39 28.94 -13.08
C THR A 488 -5.99 27.95 -14.17
N LEU A 489 -6.56 26.74 -14.18
CA LEU A 489 -6.32 25.77 -15.25
C LEU A 489 -6.74 26.33 -16.61
N GLN A 490 -7.93 26.90 -16.69
CA GLN A 490 -8.46 27.48 -17.93
C GLN A 490 -7.60 28.68 -18.42
N ALA A 491 -7.21 29.56 -17.52
CA ALA A 491 -6.34 30.70 -17.84
C ALA A 491 -4.95 30.29 -18.36
N ASN A 492 -4.46 29.12 -17.93
CA ASN A 492 -3.15 28.61 -18.32
C ASN A 492 -3.21 27.47 -19.35
N TRP A 493 -4.38 27.12 -19.84
CA TRP A 493 -4.56 25.99 -20.75
C TRP A 493 -3.67 26.06 -21.98
N ALA A 494 -3.72 27.18 -22.71
CA ALA A 494 -2.91 27.37 -23.91
C ALA A 494 -1.40 27.24 -23.62
N ARG A 495 -0.93 27.76 -22.49
CA ARG A 495 0.48 27.63 -22.08
C ARG A 495 0.89 26.20 -21.83
N PHE A 496 0.05 25.39 -21.18
CA PHE A 496 0.33 23.97 -20.94
C PHE A 496 0.25 23.15 -22.24
N ASP A 497 -0.68 23.49 -23.12
CA ASP A 497 -0.86 22.84 -24.43
C ASP A 497 0.32 23.11 -25.36
N ASP A 498 0.75 24.38 -25.50
CA ASP A 498 1.93 24.80 -26.27
C ASP A 498 3.22 24.08 -25.81
N GLN A 499 3.29 23.73 -24.53
CA GLN A 499 4.41 22.97 -23.96
C GLN A 499 4.28 21.46 -24.16
N GLY A 500 3.17 20.97 -24.70
CA GLY A 500 2.87 19.54 -24.87
C GLY A 500 2.72 18.79 -23.54
N LEU A 501 2.19 19.46 -22.49
CA LEU A 501 2.02 18.85 -21.16
C LEU A 501 0.64 18.23 -20.98
N ILE A 502 -0.38 18.68 -21.72
CA ILE A 502 -1.74 18.16 -21.60
C ILE A 502 -1.85 16.88 -22.44
N PRO A 503 -2.20 15.71 -21.82
CA PRO A 503 -2.36 14.46 -22.55
C PRO A 503 -3.70 14.45 -23.30
N THR A 504 -3.71 15.05 -24.50
CA THR A 504 -4.90 15.21 -25.35
C THR A 504 -5.18 14.01 -26.25
N GLU A 505 -4.34 12.98 -26.22
CA GLU A 505 -4.51 11.78 -27.01
C GLU A 505 -5.79 11.04 -26.62
N LYS A 506 -6.45 10.47 -27.63
CA LYS A 506 -7.63 9.64 -27.45
C LYS A 506 -7.28 8.24 -26.96
N PHE A 507 -8.21 7.63 -26.22
CA PHE A 507 -8.10 6.23 -25.85
C PHE A 507 -8.00 5.35 -27.11
N PRO A 508 -7.04 4.40 -27.18
CA PRO A 508 -6.91 3.50 -28.30
C PRO A 508 -8.12 2.57 -28.40
N GLN A 509 -8.58 2.33 -29.64
CA GLN A 509 -9.67 1.38 -29.88
C GLN A 509 -9.23 -0.04 -29.48
N GLY A 510 -10.17 -0.81 -28.94
CA GLY A 510 -9.92 -2.18 -28.48
C GLY A 510 -9.39 -2.30 -27.05
N ASN A 511 -9.15 -1.18 -26.37
CA ASN A 511 -8.85 -1.14 -24.94
C ASN A 511 -10.14 -1.06 -24.11
N ASP A 512 -10.03 -0.79 -22.81
CA ASP A 512 -11.20 -0.58 -21.94
C ASP A 512 -12.01 0.66 -22.36
N MET A 513 -13.12 0.43 -23.05
CA MET A 513 -13.98 1.50 -23.58
C MET A 513 -15.01 2.03 -22.57
N ARG A 514 -14.99 1.55 -21.32
CA ARG A 514 -15.93 2.04 -20.29
C ARG A 514 -15.80 3.54 -20.04
N PRO A 515 -14.60 4.15 -19.92
CA PRO A 515 -14.48 5.61 -19.78
C PRO A 515 -15.12 6.37 -20.94
N VAL A 516 -14.88 5.92 -22.18
CA VAL A 516 -15.41 6.55 -23.40
C VAL A 516 -16.96 6.55 -23.42
N THR A 517 -17.59 5.50 -22.90
CA THR A 517 -19.06 5.42 -22.75
C THR A 517 -19.62 6.58 -21.90
N TYR A 518 -18.81 7.14 -21.02
CA TYR A 518 -19.15 8.26 -20.14
C TYR A 518 -18.42 9.56 -20.53
N GLY A 519 -18.06 9.74 -21.81
CA GLY A 519 -17.51 11.00 -22.34
C GLY A 519 -16.04 11.25 -22.04
N VAL A 520 -15.36 10.30 -21.39
CA VAL A 520 -13.93 10.36 -21.12
C VAL A 520 -13.20 9.68 -22.29
N ASP A 521 -12.99 10.39 -23.38
CA ASP A 521 -12.38 9.91 -24.61
C ASP A 521 -10.90 10.30 -24.77
N GLN A 522 -10.38 11.16 -23.88
CA GLN A 522 -9.00 11.62 -23.83
C GLN A 522 -8.43 11.46 -22.43
N TRP A 523 -7.11 11.29 -22.32
CA TRP A 523 -6.45 10.97 -21.06
C TRP A 523 -6.61 12.05 -19.99
N TYR A 524 -6.51 13.34 -20.35
CA TYR A 524 -6.66 14.44 -19.37
C TYR A 524 -8.05 14.47 -18.71
N LYS A 525 -9.09 13.96 -19.37
CA LYS A 525 -10.46 13.90 -18.84
C LYS A 525 -10.66 12.89 -17.70
N LEU A 526 -9.63 12.09 -17.39
CA LEU A 526 -9.63 11.24 -16.20
C LEU A 526 -9.49 12.04 -14.90
N PHE A 527 -8.96 13.25 -14.99
CA PHE A 527 -8.70 14.12 -13.85
C PHE A 527 -9.75 15.21 -13.74
N ASN A 528 -10.10 15.62 -12.51
CA ASN A 528 -10.78 16.90 -12.32
C ASN A 528 -9.78 18.05 -12.46
N ASP A 529 -10.29 19.28 -12.60
CA ASP A 529 -9.46 20.46 -12.91
C ASP A 529 -8.35 20.69 -11.89
N ARG A 530 -8.62 20.50 -10.59
CA ARG A 530 -7.61 20.65 -9.54
C ARG A 530 -6.53 19.56 -9.59
N GLN A 531 -6.90 18.33 -9.87
CA GLN A 531 -5.94 17.23 -10.06
C GLN A 531 -5.07 17.48 -11.29
N LEU A 532 -5.70 17.84 -12.41
CA LEU A 532 -4.99 18.14 -13.64
C LEU A 532 -4.02 19.32 -13.46
N LEU A 533 -4.47 20.42 -12.84
CA LEU A 533 -3.62 21.56 -12.52
C LEU A 533 -2.39 21.15 -11.69
N GLY A 534 -2.58 20.31 -10.68
CA GLY A 534 -1.49 19.79 -9.85
C GLY A 534 -0.46 19.00 -10.64
N HIS A 535 -0.90 18.07 -11.48
CA HIS A 535 -0.01 17.27 -12.34
C HIS A 535 0.73 18.15 -13.37
N LEU A 536 0.02 19.04 -14.06
CA LEU A 536 0.63 19.92 -15.06
C LEU A 536 1.65 20.87 -14.42
N THR A 537 1.38 21.40 -13.23
CA THR A 537 2.31 22.21 -12.45
C THR A 537 3.57 21.44 -12.07
N ALA A 538 3.41 20.18 -11.62
CA ALA A 538 4.55 19.33 -11.28
C ALA A 538 5.43 19.02 -12.51
N MET A 539 4.81 18.68 -13.62
CA MET A 539 5.51 18.42 -14.89
C MET A 539 6.25 19.67 -15.40
N GLU A 540 5.59 20.84 -15.42
CA GLU A 540 6.21 22.09 -15.82
C GLU A 540 7.38 22.46 -14.91
N THR A 541 7.22 22.29 -13.59
CA THR A 541 8.26 22.56 -12.60
C THR A 541 9.48 21.66 -12.81
N LEU A 542 9.26 20.37 -13.07
CA LEU A 542 10.36 19.46 -13.40
C LEU A 542 11.07 19.85 -14.69
N LYS A 543 10.30 20.24 -15.73
CA LYS A 543 10.85 20.74 -17.00
C LYS A 543 11.73 21.99 -16.79
N GLN A 544 11.31 22.89 -15.90
CA GLN A 544 12.09 24.09 -15.53
C GLN A 544 13.35 23.77 -14.71
N LEU A 545 13.30 22.75 -13.85
CA LEU A 545 14.46 22.31 -13.06
C LEU A 545 15.49 21.53 -13.89
N LYS A 546 15.07 20.89 -14.98
CA LYS A 546 15.93 20.04 -15.81
C LYS A 546 17.25 20.70 -16.23
N PRO A 547 17.30 21.96 -16.76
CA PRO A 547 18.56 22.61 -17.13
C PRO A 547 19.50 22.82 -15.93
N GLN A 548 18.96 23.07 -14.73
CA GLN A 548 19.75 23.21 -13.51
C GLN A 548 20.35 21.86 -13.11
N ILE A 549 19.54 20.79 -13.09
CA ILE A 549 19.98 19.43 -12.75
C ILE A 549 21.13 19.00 -13.68
N LEU A 550 20.97 19.21 -14.99
CA LEU A 550 22.00 18.82 -15.96
C LEU A 550 23.28 19.64 -15.81
N ARG A 551 23.21 20.93 -15.48
CA ARG A 551 24.41 21.76 -15.22
C ARG A 551 25.15 21.33 -13.97
N GLU A 552 24.44 20.98 -12.89
CA GLU A 552 25.05 20.64 -11.60
C GLU A 552 25.60 19.22 -11.57
N LEU A 553 24.95 18.25 -12.24
CA LEU A 553 25.28 16.83 -12.17
C LEU A 553 25.90 16.24 -13.46
N GLY A 554 25.93 17.02 -14.54
CA GLY A 554 26.27 16.52 -15.88
C GLY A 554 25.11 15.74 -16.53
N ASP A 555 25.26 15.45 -17.83
CA ASP A 555 24.17 14.90 -18.64
C ASP A 555 23.69 13.53 -18.16
N GLU A 556 24.58 12.57 -17.93
CA GLU A 556 24.19 11.19 -17.61
C GLU A 556 23.55 11.08 -16.21
N ARG A 557 24.23 11.59 -15.19
CA ARG A 557 23.75 11.55 -13.80
C ARG A 557 22.51 12.46 -13.62
N GLY A 558 22.49 13.60 -14.28
CA GLY A 558 21.34 14.49 -14.29
C GLY A 558 20.11 13.84 -14.92
N ARG A 559 20.24 13.09 -16.02
CA ARG A 559 19.13 12.32 -16.62
C ARG A 559 18.61 11.24 -15.66
N ALA A 560 19.50 10.56 -14.94
CA ALA A 560 19.08 9.59 -13.92
C ALA A 560 18.18 10.25 -12.86
N VAL A 561 18.60 11.38 -12.28
CA VAL A 561 17.82 12.11 -11.27
C VAL A 561 16.46 12.55 -11.84
N ILE A 562 16.44 13.13 -13.05
CA ILE A 562 15.20 13.55 -13.73
C ILE A 562 14.23 12.36 -13.90
N THR A 563 14.74 11.19 -14.27
CA THR A 563 13.92 9.97 -14.43
C THR A 563 13.24 9.58 -13.12
N TYR A 564 13.95 9.58 -12.01
CA TYR A 564 13.33 9.25 -10.71
C TYR A 564 12.32 10.30 -10.24
N LEU A 565 12.59 11.59 -10.50
CA LEU A 565 11.64 12.66 -10.20
C LEU A 565 10.37 12.56 -11.06
N GLN A 566 10.52 12.16 -12.32
CA GLN A 566 9.39 11.87 -13.19
C GLN A 566 8.56 10.71 -12.66
N PHE A 567 9.19 9.61 -12.24
CA PHE A 567 8.46 8.49 -11.63
C PHE A 567 7.71 8.86 -10.35
N ALA A 568 8.22 9.83 -9.60
CA ALA A 568 7.51 10.35 -8.43
C ALA A 568 6.24 11.14 -8.81
N ILE A 569 6.25 11.84 -9.95
CA ILE A 569 5.07 12.53 -10.49
C ILE A 569 4.05 11.54 -11.06
N ASP A 570 4.52 10.49 -11.73
CA ASP A 570 3.67 9.46 -12.36
C ASP A 570 2.92 8.58 -11.32
N LYS A 571 3.36 8.57 -10.08
CA LYS A 571 2.81 7.75 -8.99
C LYS A 571 1.61 8.41 -8.31
#